data_d907698b8e745d49c3cea56c5ca20354
#
_entry.id   d907698b8e745d49c3cea56c5ca20354
#
_cell.length_a   1.000
_cell.length_b   1.000
_cell.length_c   1.000
_cell.angle_alpha   90.00
_cell.angle_beta   90.00
_cell.angle_gamma   90.00
#
_symmetry.space_group_name_H-M   'P 1'
#
loop_
_entity.id
_entity.type
_entity.pdbx_description
1 polymer ?
#
loop_
_entity_poly.entity_id
_entity_poly.type
_entity_poly.pdbx_seq_one_letter_code
_entity_poly.pdbx_strand_id
1 'polypeptide(L)'
;MHGLGNDFIIFDNIKDLIVHDTKFIKKISNRRLGIGCDQVLIIEDTLKSQNFKVTMYNSNGSETGACGNGTRCVADYLMKRDNLNSLNIESISGNLPCTKVHNIITVNMGRPKFDWKDIPLSSEQNTQNVLLEEF
;
A
#
# COMPACT_ATOMS: atom_id res chain seq x y z
N MET A 1 -4.35 -1.62 11.73
CA MET A 1 -4.60 -0.15 11.56
C MET A 1 -5.70 0.05 10.53
N HIS A 2 -6.21 1.27 10.38
CA HIS A 2 -7.14 1.57 9.29
C HIS A 2 -6.97 3.01 8.80
N GLY A 3 -7.35 3.27 7.54
CA GLY A 3 -7.42 4.59 6.95
C GLY A 3 -8.75 4.75 6.22
N LEU A 4 -9.64 5.62 6.75
CA LEU A 4 -10.98 5.87 6.19
C LEU A 4 -11.84 4.60 6.06
N GLY A 5 -11.74 3.68 7.02
CA GLY A 5 -12.49 2.42 7.04
C GLY A 5 -11.80 1.25 6.33
N ASN A 6 -10.85 1.51 5.45
CA ASN A 6 -10.00 0.47 4.85
C ASN A 6 -9.01 -0.04 5.89
N ASP A 7 -9.09 -1.30 6.27
CA ASP A 7 -8.34 -1.87 7.38
C ASP A 7 -7.17 -2.76 6.95
N PHE A 8 -6.11 -2.72 7.75
CA PHE A 8 -4.82 -3.31 7.41
C PHE A 8 -4.25 -4.13 8.55
N ILE A 9 -3.70 -5.29 8.20
CA ILE A 9 -2.70 -5.98 9.02
C ILE A 9 -1.34 -5.49 8.55
N ILE A 10 -0.53 -4.98 9.47
CA ILE A 10 0.83 -4.52 9.19
C ILE A 10 1.81 -5.43 9.93
N PHE A 11 2.70 -6.07 9.19
CA PHE A 11 3.82 -6.82 9.74
C PHE A 11 5.10 -5.98 9.64
N ASP A 12 5.72 -5.78 10.78
CA ASP A 12 7.09 -5.26 10.85
C ASP A 12 8.04 -6.45 10.73
N ASN A 13 8.43 -6.78 9.50
CA ASN A 13 9.23 -7.95 9.15
C ASN A 13 10.69 -7.58 8.82
N ILE A 14 11.20 -6.49 9.38
CA ILE A 14 12.58 -6.03 9.16
C ILE A 14 13.61 -7.12 9.42
N LYS A 15 13.32 -8.07 10.32
CA LYS A 15 14.21 -9.20 10.61
C LYS A 15 13.97 -10.43 9.74
N ASP A 16 13.13 -10.32 8.73
CA ASP A 16 12.77 -11.39 7.79
C ASP A 16 12.32 -12.71 8.48
N LEU A 17 11.55 -12.56 9.55
CA LEU A 17 11.10 -13.69 10.38
C LEU A 17 9.82 -14.35 9.86
N ILE A 18 9.12 -13.70 8.91
CA ILE A 18 7.82 -14.14 8.41
C ILE A 18 7.96 -14.50 6.94
N VAL A 19 7.71 -15.75 6.62
CA VAL A 19 7.50 -16.18 5.23
C VAL A 19 6.04 -15.88 4.85
N HIS A 20 5.86 -15.03 3.85
CA HIS A 20 4.53 -14.57 3.42
C HIS A 20 4.21 -15.10 2.01
N ASP A 21 3.61 -16.26 1.96
CA ASP A 21 3.04 -16.80 0.72
C ASP A 21 1.55 -16.45 0.56
N THR A 22 1.01 -16.69 -0.62
CA THR A 22 -0.41 -16.44 -0.93
C THR A 22 -1.36 -17.16 0.02
N LYS A 23 -0.99 -18.36 0.51
CA LYS A 23 -1.85 -19.15 1.43
C LYS A 23 -1.90 -18.50 2.80
N PHE A 24 -0.75 -18.04 3.29
CA PHE A 24 -0.63 -17.31 4.56
C PHE A 24 -1.48 -16.02 4.49
N ILE A 25 -1.31 -15.20 3.44
CA ILE A 25 -2.06 -13.95 3.27
C ILE A 25 -3.57 -14.20 3.27
N LYS A 26 -4.05 -15.17 2.47
CA LYS A 26 -5.48 -15.52 2.45
C LYS A 26 -6.00 -15.96 3.80
N LYS A 27 -5.22 -16.75 4.53
CA LYS A 27 -5.61 -17.27 5.85
C LYS A 27 -5.77 -16.14 6.86
N ILE A 28 -4.79 -15.24 6.98
CA ILE A 28 -4.83 -14.17 7.98
C ILE A 28 -5.85 -13.09 7.63
N SER A 29 -6.09 -12.84 6.34
CA SER A 29 -7.06 -11.84 5.87
C SER A 29 -8.51 -12.29 6.02
N ASN A 30 -8.75 -13.59 6.25
CA ASN A 30 -10.10 -14.11 6.39
C ASN A 30 -10.77 -13.55 7.65
N ARG A 31 -11.90 -12.84 7.50
CA ARG A 31 -12.59 -12.16 8.61
C ARG A 31 -13.31 -13.11 9.57
N ARG A 32 -13.49 -14.39 9.19
CA ARG A 32 -14.17 -15.40 10.03
C ARG A 32 -13.19 -16.35 10.72
N LEU A 33 -12.10 -16.71 10.03
CA LEU A 33 -11.16 -17.77 10.45
C LEU A 33 -9.76 -17.25 10.69
N GLY A 34 -9.48 -15.97 10.38
CA GLY A 34 -8.22 -15.29 10.58
C GLY A 34 -8.36 -14.03 11.42
N ILE A 35 -7.43 -13.13 11.28
CA ILE A 35 -7.48 -11.80 11.90
C ILE A 35 -8.53 -10.93 11.18
N GLY A 36 -8.58 -11.04 9.84
CA GLY A 36 -9.47 -10.27 8.99
C GLY A 36 -8.94 -8.88 8.65
N CYS A 37 -8.87 -8.57 7.36
CA CYS A 37 -8.51 -7.24 6.86
C CYS A 37 -8.82 -7.12 5.37
N ASP A 38 -8.77 -5.89 4.85
CA ASP A 38 -8.83 -5.63 3.42
C ASP A 38 -7.49 -5.93 2.75
N GLN A 39 -6.38 -5.55 3.39
CA GLN A 39 -5.03 -5.75 2.86
C GLN A 39 -4.02 -6.05 3.95
N VAL A 40 -2.96 -6.75 3.55
CA VAL A 40 -1.79 -7.06 4.38
C VAL A 40 -0.59 -6.28 3.86
N LEU A 41 0.09 -5.57 4.74
CA LEU A 41 1.24 -4.74 4.44
C LEU A 41 2.45 -5.30 5.20
N ILE A 42 3.52 -5.62 4.49
CA ILE A 42 4.72 -6.21 5.06
C ILE A 42 5.87 -5.25 4.89
N ILE A 43 6.40 -4.77 6.01
CA ILE A 43 7.56 -3.88 6.05
C ILE A 43 8.80 -4.76 6.05
N GLU A 44 9.66 -4.55 5.05
CA GLU A 44 10.96 -5.20 4.93
C GLU A 44 12.06 -4.15 5.14
N ASP A 45 13.21 -4.57 5.65
CA ASP A 45 14.35 -3.67 5.83
C ASP A 45 14.97 -3.32 4.47
N THR A 46 15.44 -2.09 4.36
CA THR A 46 16.32 -1.70 3.25
C THR A 46 17.64 -1.18 3.83
N LEU A 47 18.73 -1.43 3.12
CA LEU A 47 20.07 -1.01 3.54
C LEU A 47 20.28 0.51 3.55
N LYS A 48 19.25 1.29 3.20
CA LYS A 48 19.31 2.76 3.11
C LYS A 48 18.53 3.38 4.25
N SER A 49 19.16 4.28 4.99
CA SER A 49 18.51 5.08 6.04
C SER A 49 17.21 5.73 5.54
N GLN A 50 16.15 5.65 6.33
CA GLN A 50 14.83 6.23 6.06
C GLN A 50 14.10 5.73 4.80
N ASN A 51 14.60 4.67 4.17
CA ASN A 51 13.91 3.96 3.10
C ASN A 51 13.43 2.61 3.63
N PHE A 52 12.18 2.28 3.35
CA PHE A 52 11.56 1.04 3.77
C PHE A 52 10.90 0.39 2.56
N LYS A 53 11.21 -0.86 2.31
CA LYS A 53 10.49 -1.65 1.33
C LYS A 53 9.19 -2.15 1.95
N VAL A 54 8.09 -2.00 1.24
CA VAL A 54 6.77 -2.46 1.69
C VAL A 54 6.12 -3.26 0.58
N THR A 55 5.85 -4.52 0.87
CA THR A 55 5.06 -5.38 -0.01
C THR A 55 3.61 -5.39 0.47
N MET A 56 2.68 -5.15 -0.47
CA MET A 56 1.25 -5.01 -0.18
C MET A 56 0.46 -6.12 -0.85
N TYR A 57 -0.44 -6.75 -0.11
CA TYR A 57 -1.27 -7.83 -0.60
C TYR A 57 -2.76 -7.54 -0.38
N ASN A 58 -3.57 -7.82 -1.37
CA ASN A 58 -5.02 -7.90 -1.21
C ASN A 58 -5.40 -9.14 -0.38
N SER A 59 -6.58 -9.16 0.19
CA SER A 59 -7.09 -10.29 1.00
C SER A 59 -7.15 -11.62 0.23
N ASN A 60 -7.21 -11.58 -1.11
CA ASN A 60 -7.13 -12.75 -1.98
C ASN A 60 -5.70 -13.27 -2.21
N GLY A 61 -4.69 -12.63 -1.61
CA GLY A 61 -3.27 -12.99 -1.73
C GLY A 61 -2.57 -12.49 -2.98
N SER A 62 -3.23 -11.68 -3.82
CA SER A 62 -2.57 -11.01 -4.94
C SER A 62 -1.78 -9.80 -4.43
N GLU A 63 -0.58 -9.61 -4.95
CA GLU A 63 0.21 -8.41 -4.69
C GLU A 63 -0.41 -7.20 -5.38
N THR A 64 -0.35 -6.04 -4.72
CA THR A 64 -0.82 -4.76 -5.25
C THR A 64 0.24 -3.68 -5.11
N GLY A 65 0.30 -2.77 -6.08
CA GLY A 65 1.41 -1.81 -6.14
C GLY A 65 1.26 -0.58 -5.27
N ALA A 66 0.02 -0.13 -5.03
CA ALA A 66 -0.21 1.11 -4.31
C ALA A 66 -1.54 1.10 -3.57
N CYS A 67 -1.50 1.53 -2.32
CA CYS A 67 -2.67 1.83 -1.52
C CYS A 67 -2.37 3.06 -0.67
N GLY A 68 -2.87 4.23 -1.07
CA GLY A 68 -2.60 5.49 -0.37
C GLY A 68 -2.99 5.45 1.12
N ASN A 69 -4.11 4.77 1.45
CA ASN A 69 -4.53 4.58 2.85
C ASN A 69 -3.55 3.70 3.61
N GLY A 70 -3.14 2.57 3.04
CA GLY A 70 -2.17 1.66 3.63
C GLY A 70 -0.79 2.31 3.79
N THR A 71 -0.33 3.01 2.77
CA THR A 71 0.95 3.74 2.82
C THR A 71 0.97 4.77 3.94
N ARG A 72 -0.13 5.53 4.17
CA ARG A 72 -0.21 6.45 5.31
C ARG A 72 -0.15 5.72 6.66
N CYS A 73 -0.80 4.58 6.78
CA CYS A 73 -0.74 3.77 8.01
C CYS A 73 0.67 3.26 8.29
N VAL A 74 1.36 2.74 7.28
CA VAL A 74 2.75 2.29 7.43
C VAL A 74 3.68 3.46 7.74
N ALA A 75 3.52 4.59 7.05
CA ALA A 75 4.32 5.79 7.31
C ALA A 75 4.13 6.31 8.75
N ASP A 76 2.89 6.37 9.26
CA ASP A 76 2.62 6.78 10.63
C ASP A 76 3.27 5.84 11.65
N TYR A 77 3.17 4.52 11.40
CA TYR A 77 3.80 3.51 12.24
C TYR A 77 5.33 3.68 12.29
N LEU A 78 5.98 3.75 11.12
CA LEU A 78 7.44 3.86 11.01
C LEU A 78 7.95 5.19 11.57
N MET A 79 7.27 6.30 11.29
CA MET A 79 7.63 7.62 11.81
C MET A 79 7.55 7.70 13.34
N LYS A 80 6.56 7.02 13.94
CA LYS A 80 6.45 6.92 15.40
C LYS A 80 7.52 6.01 15.99
N ARG A 81 7.77 4.85 15.37
CA ARG A 81 8.76 3.87 15.83
C ARG A 81 10.17 4.45 15.84
N ASP A 82 10.55 5.16 14.77
CA ASP A 82 11.92 5.62 14.53
C ASP A 82 12.11 7.11 14.78
N ASN A 83 11.07 7.80 15.32
CA ASN A 83 11.06 9.24 15.58
C ASN A 83 11.43 10.09 14.35
N LEU A 84 10.78 9.80 13.21
CA LEU A 84 11.02 10.45 11.93
C LEU A 84 9.85 11.39 11.56
N ASN A 85 10.15 12.45 10.78
CA ASN A 85 9.16 13.31 10.16
C ASN A 85 9.07 13.15 8.64
N SER A 86 9.98 12.37 8.06
CA SER A 86 9.97 12.01 6.65
C SER A 86 10.58 10.64 6.46
N LEU A 87 10.10 9.93 5.47
CA LEU A 87 10.66 8.64 5.02
C LEU A 87 10.22 8.36 3.60
N ASN A 88 10.81 7.36 2.98
CA ASN A 88 10.43 6.88 1.67
C ASN A 88 10.00 5.41 1.75
N ILE A 89 8.86 5.10 1.15
CA ILE A 89 8.37 3.74 1.01
C ILE A 89 8.60 3.28 -0.42
N GLU A 90 9.38 2.22 -0.58
CA GLU A 90 9.58 1.55 -1.85
C GLU A 90 8.54 0.43 -2.00
N SER A 91 7.76 0.47 -3.06
CA SER A 91 6.76 -0.52 -3.42
C SER A 91 6.97 -0.98 -4.87
N ILE A 92 6.21 -1.99 -5.32
CA ILE A 92 6.22 -2.42 -6.73
C ILE A 92 5.80 -1.30 -7.69
N SER A 93 5.05 -0.28 -7.23
CA SER A 93 4.67 0.91 -8.01
C SER A 93 5.72 2.01 -7.99
N GLY A 94 6.86 1.80 -7.32
CA GLY A 94 7.95 2.76 -7.19
C GLY A 94 8.04 3.40 -5.81
N ASN A 95 8.75 4.51 -5.76
CA ASN A 95 9.02 5.24 -4.52
C ASN A 95 7.88 6.17 -4.14
N LEU A 96 7.46 6.11 -2.89
CA LEU A 96 6.38 6.89 -2.29
C LEU A 96 6.96 7.74 -1.15
N PRO A 97 7.41 8.97 -1.41
CA PRO A 97 7.86 9.89 -0.37
C PRO A 97 6.73 10.24 0.60
N CYS A 98 7.00 10.10 1.89
CA CYS A 98 6.05 10.37 2.96
C CYS A 98 6.59 11.47 3.87
N THR A 99 5.75 12.41 4.26
CA THR A 99 6.09 13.47 5.20
C THR A 99 5.02 13.62 6.27
N LYS A 100 5.44 14.05 7.45
CA LYS A 100 4.55 14.35 8.58
C LYS A 100 4.71 15.81 8.97
N VAL A 101 3.60 16.55 8.91
CA VAL A 101 3.51 17.92 9.38
C VAL A 101 2.40 17.99 10.43
N HIS A 102 2.73 18.41 11.64
CA HIS A 102 1.88 18.27 12.81
C HIS A 102 1.47 16.80 13.01
N ASN A 103 0.22 16.43 12.88
CA ASN A 103 -0.22 15.04 12.95
C ASN A 103 -0.78 14.51 11.62
N ILE A 104 -0.50 15.19 10.50
CA ILE A 104 -1.00 14.85 9.19
C ILE A 104 0.11 14.16 8.40
N ILE A 105 -0.17 12.94 7.94
CA ILE A 105 0.71 12.18 7.05
C ILE A 105 0.31 12.46 5.59
N THR A 106 1.26 12.93 4.82
CA THR A 106 1.13 13.13 3.38
C THR A 106 1.98 12.12 2.64
N VAL A 107 1.41 11.48 1.63
CA VAL A 107 2.10 10.56 0.72
C VAL A 107 2.08 11.15 -0.68
N ASN A 108 3.24 11.24 -1.32
CA ASN A 108 3.33 11.62 -2.71
C ASN A 108 3.12 10.38 -3.59
N MET A 109 1.96 10.28 -4.21
CA MET A 109 1.58 9.17 -5.10
C MET A 109 2.04 9.37 -6.55
N GLY A 110 2.83 10.42 -6.83
CA GLY A 110 3.27 10.77 -8.17
C GLY A 110 2.21 11.58 -8.95
N ARG A 111 2.44 11.72 -10.25
CA ARG A 111 1.51 12.42 -11.14
C ARG A 111 0.44 11.47 -11.67
N PRO A 112 -0.83 11.87 -11.69
CA PRO A 112 -1.87 11.06 -12.31
C PRO A 112 -1.63 10.98 -13.83
N LYS A 113 -1.98 9.85 -14.40
CA LYS A 113 -1.92 9.61 -15.84
C LYS A 113 -3.31 9.66 -16.43
N PHE A 114 -3.46 10.37 -17.55
CA PHE A 114 -4.76 10.61 -18.17
C PHE A 114 -4.85 10.09 -19.62
N ASP A 115 -3.73 9.65 -20.20
CA ASP A 115 -3.76 9.02 -21.50
C ASP A 115 -4.49 7.68 -21.42
N TRP A 116 -5.36 7.38 -22.37
CA TRP A 116 -6.13 6.14 -22.40
C TRP A 116 -5.26 4.88 -22.38
N LYS A 117 -4.01 4.97 -22.90
CA LYS A 117 -3.01 3.88 -22.86
C LYS A 117 -2.48 3.60 -21.46
N ASP A 118 -2.49 4.60 -20.59
CA ASP A 118 -2.06 4.46 -19.18
C ASP A 118 -3.21 4.05 -18.25
N ILE A 119 -4.44 4.05 -18.77
CA ILE A 119 -5.66 3.59 -18.09
C ILE A 119 -6.04 2.25 -18.75
N PRO A 120 -6.53 1.25 -18.01
CA PRO A 120 -6.83 -0.07 -18.60
C PRO A 120 -8.10 -0.05 -19.48
N LEU A 121 -8.10 0.79 -20.52
CA LEU A 121 -9.15 0.87 -21.52
C LEU A 121 -8.78 0.03 -22.73
N SER A 122 -9.76 -0.62 -23.35
CA SER A 122 -9.56 -1.49 -24.50
C SER A 122 -9.32 -0.76 -25.82
N SER A 123 -9.70 0.52 -25.90
CA SER A 123 -9.58 1.36 -27.08
C SER A 123 -9.44 2.83 -26.73
N GLU A 124 -9.01 3.64 -27.69
CA GLU A 124 -8.90 5.08 -27.55
C GLU A 124 -10.27 5.71 -27.33
N GLN A 125 -10.37 6.49 -26.22
CA GLN A 125 -11.56 7.27 -25.93
C GLN A 125 -11.21 8.46 -25.00
N ASN A 126 -12.16 9.38 -24.88
CA ASN A 126 -12.00 10.52 -23.98
C ASN A 126 -12.05 10.06 -22.51
N THR A 127 -10.90 10.08 -21.85
CA THR A 127 -10.75 9.60 -20.47
C THR A 127 -11.38 10.51 -19.41
N GLN A 128 -11.86 11.71 -19.78
CA GLN A 128 -12.65 12.57 -18.90
C GLN A 128 -14.13 12.17 -18.85
N ASN A 129 -14.63 11.47 -19.88
CA ASN A 129 -16.00 11.02 -20.01
C ASN A 129 -16.03 9.61 -20.61
N VAL A 130 -15.63 8.62 -19.83
CA VAL A 130 -15.67 7.21 -20.24
C VAL A 130 -17.11 6.71 -20.13
N LEU A 131 -17.68 6.26 -21.23
CA LEU A 131 -18.96 5.57 -21.22
C LEU A 131 -18.72 4.13 -20.74
N LEU A 132 -19.33 3.77 -19.61
CA LEU A 132 -19.36 2.40 -19.12
C LEU A 132 -20.59 1.74 -19.77
N GLU A 133 -20.38 0.64 -20.50
CA GLU A 133 -21.49 -0.21 -20.94
C GLU A 133 -22.08 -0.88 -19.69
N GLU A 134 -23.39 -0.82 -19.54
CA GLU A 134 -24.09 -1.59 -18.52
C GLU A 134 -24.01 -3.07 -18.90
N PHE A 135 -23.54 -3.91 -17.97
CA PHE A 135 -23.50 -5.36 -18.15
C PHE A 135 -24.84 -5.99 -17.76
#